data_13ef322a11d7da50e930f871e3fb03ab
#
_entry.id   13ef322a11d7da50e930f871e3fb03ab
#
_cell.length_a   1.000
_cell.length_b   1.000
_cell.length_c   1.000
_cell.angle_alpha   90.00
_cell.angle_beta   90.00
_cell.angle_gamma   90.00
#
_symmetry.space_group_name_H-M   'P 1'
#
loop_
_entity.id
_entity.type
_entity.pdbx_description
1 polymer ?
#
loop_
_entity_poly.entity_id
_entity_poly.type
_entity_poly.pdbx_seq_one_letter_code
_entity_poly.pdbx_strand_id
1 'polypeptide(L)'
;LHGKQHSFPTRRSSDLADLMRFFCKTQKEVFGWEGGPLHDPVTIAWLIDPSVVTLKPMHVDIDIRSVQSYGRTNCDFFGYGGQEPTANVAIDIDAAKFWDIVEAGLKRYSEA
;
A
#
# COMPACT_ATOMS: atom_id res chain seq x y z
N LEU A 1 -2.99 -27.08 21.91
CA LEU A 1 -3.47 -26.58 23.20
C LEU A 1 -3.01 -25.15 23.43
N HIS A 2 -1.74 -24.89 23.20
CA HIS A 2 -1.18 -23.56 23.36
C HIS A 2 -1.75 -22.55 22.38
N GLY A 3 -2.08 -22.97 21.18
CA GLY A 3 -2.62 -22.09 20.17
C GLY A 3 -3.94 -21.43 20.57
N LYS A 4 -4.76 -22.11 21.35
CA LYS A 4 -6.01 -21.52 21.84
C LYS A 4 -5.79 -20.45 22.89
N GLN A 5 -4.75 -20.62 23.71
CA GLN A 5 -4.45 -19.70 24.80
C GLN A 5 -3.74 -18.46 24.33
N HIS A 6 -3.04 -18.55 23.21
CA HIS A 6 -2.30 -17.41 22.66
C HIS A 6 -3.18 -16.36 22.05
N SER A 7 -4.43 -16.46 22.23
CA SER A 7 -5.43 -15.56 21.70
C SER A 7 -5.33 -15.37 20.19
N PHE A 8 -6.44 -15.19 19.59
CA PHE A 8 -6.59 -15.00 18.17
C PHE A 8 -5.80 -13.81 17.62
N PRO A 9 -5.76 -12.63 18.28
CA PRO A 9 -5.01 -11.47 17.80
C PRO A 9 -3.50 -11.68 17.69
N THR A 10 -2.89 -12.29 18.69
CA THR A 10 -1.44 -12.59 18.71
C THR A 10 -1.05 -13.52 17.57
N ARG A 11 -1.85 -14.55 17.33
CA ARG A 11 -1.64 -15.48 16.23
C ARG A 11 -1.74 -14.79 14.87
N ARG A 12 -2.74 -13.92 14.69
CA ARG A 12 -2.91 -13.15 13.45
C ARG A 12 -1.72 -12.24 13.19
N SER A 13 -1.22 -11.59 14.22
CA SER A 13 -0.04 -10.74 14.09
C SER A 13 1.19 -11.53 13.68
N SER A 14 1.38 -12.73 14.24
CA SER A 14 2.46 -13.63 13.87
C SER A 14 2.32 -14.14 12.44
N ASP A 15 1.12 -14.55 12.03
CA ASP A 15 0.84 -15.02 10.69
C ASP A 15 1.10 -13.90 9.66
N LEU A 16 0.70 -12.67 9.96
CA LEU A 16 0.97 -11.52 9.12
C LEU A 16 2.48 -11.26 8.97
N ALA A 17 3.23 -11.34 10.08
CA ALA A 17 4.67 -11.17 10.05
C ALA A 17 5.34 -12.22 9.16
N ASP A 18 4.91 -13.47 9.23
CA ASP A 18 5.44 -14.54 8.40
C ASP A 18 5.12 -14.34 6.92
N LEU A 19 3.90 -13.92 6.60
CA LEU A 19 3.51 -13.58 5.23
C LEU A 19 4.34 -12.42 4.68
N MET A 20 4.57 -11.38 5.47
CA MET A 20 5.38 -10.24 5.05
C MET A 20 6.85 -10.60 4.85
N ARG A 21 7.41 -11.46 5.69
CA ARG A 21 8.78 -11.96 5.50
C ARG A 21 8.91 -12.75 4.22
N PHE A 22 7.95 -13.62 3.93
CA PHE A 22 7.91 -14.37 2.68
C PHE A 22 7.82 -13.45 1.48
N PHE A 23 6.94 -12.45 1.55
CA PHE A 23 6.79 -11.47 0.48
C PHE A 23 8.09 -10.68 0.22
N CYS A 24 8.72 -10.17 1.29
CA CYS A 24 9.99 -9.46 1.16
C CYS A 24 11.10 -10.35 0.57
N LYS A 25 11.16 -11.61 0.97
CA LYS A 25 12.09 -12.59 0.41
C LYS A 25 11.88 -12.75 -1.10
N THR A 26 10.65 -12.92 -1.52
CA THR A 26 10.30 -13.05 -2.94
C THR A 26 10.67 -11.80 -3.72
N GLN A 27 10.39 -10.62 -3.19
CA GLN A 27 10.75 -9.35 -3.82
C GLN A 27 12.26 -9.22 -4.01
N LYS A 28 13.03 -9.65 -3.01
CA LYS A 28 14.48 -9.63 -3.10
C LYS A 28 15.00 -10.62 -4.16
N GLU A 29 14.47 -11.84 -4.17
CA GLU A 29 14.90 -12.88 -5.11
C GLU A 29 14.55 -12.55 -6.57
N VAL A 30 13.38 -11.97 -6.81
CA VAL A 30 12.89 -11.69 -8.16
C VAL A 30 13.37 -10.33 -8.68
N PHE A 31 13.33 -9.30 -7.86
CA PHE A 31 13.60 -7.91 -8.27
C PHE A 31 14.87 -7.31 -7.68
N GLY A 32 15.53 -7.99 -6.76
CA GLY A 32 16.69 -7.45 -6.05
C GLY A 32 16.38 -6.33 -5.06
N TRP A 33 15.12 -6.20 -4.65
CA TRP A 33 14.70 -5.16 -3.72
C TRP A 33 15.04 -5.53 -2.28
N GLU A 34 15.46 -4.55 -1.49
CA GLU A 34 15.78 -4.75 -0.07
C GLU A 34 14.54 -4.91 0.81
N GLY A 35 13.37 -4.51 0.33
CA GLY A 35 12.09 -4.65 1.05
C GLY A 35 10.94 -4.88 0.10
N GLY A 36 9.82 -5.29 0.65
CA GLY A 36 8.58 -5.46 -0.11
C GLY A 36 7.73 -4.19 -0.07
N PRO A 37 7.19 -3.75 -1.21
CA PRO A 37 6.23 -2.65 -1.22
C PRO A 37 4.94 -3.04 -0.51
N LEU A 38 4.35 -2.12 0.20
CA LEU A 38 3.09 -2.31 0.92
C LEU A 38 2.08 -1.28 0.42
N HIS A 39 1.41 -1.59 -0.68
CA HIS A 39 0.55 -0.65 -1.40
C HIS A 39 -0.86 -0.56 -0.83
N ASP A 40 -1.53 -1.69 -0.72
CA ASP A 40 -2.96 -1.72 -0.40
C ASP A 40 -3.31 -1.09 0.96
N PRO A 41 -2.54 -1.34 2.03
CA PRO A 41 -2.84 -0.73 3.32
C PRO A 41 -2.75 0.80 3.35
N VAL A 42 -2.06 1.42 2.37
CA VAL A 42 -1.99 2.88 2.27
C VAL A 42 -3.38 3.48 2.05
N THR A 43 -4.25 2.81 1.34
CA THR A 43 -5.63 3.28 1.10
C THR A 43 -6.41 3.39 2.40
N ILE A 44 -6.26 2.42 3.28
CA ILE A 44 -6.91 2.43 4.59
C ILE A 44 -6.26 3.47 5.52
N ALA A 45 -4.95 3.59 5.48
CA ALA A 45 -4.24 4.61 6.23
C ALA A 45 -4.72 6.02 5.85
N TRP A 46 -4.94 6.26 4.56
CA TRP A 46 -5.50 7.53 4.09
C TRP A 46 -6.91 7.79 4.62
N LEU A 47 -7.74 6.76 4.70
CA LEU A 47 -9.09 6.89 5.29
C LEU A 47 -9.03 7.25 6.78
N ILE A 48 -8.04 6.72 7.50
CA ILE A 48 -7.84 7.00 8.92
C ILE A 48 -7.27 8.41 9.11
N ASP A 49 -6.23 8.75 8.36
CA ASP A 49 -5.55 10.04 8.41
C ASP A 49 -5.16 10.49 6.99
N PRO A 50 -5.96 11.37 6.37
CA PRO A 50 -5.66 11.84 5.00
C PRO A 50 -4.30 12.53 4.86
N SER A 51 -3.70 13.01 5.93
CA SER A 51 -2.39 13.66 5.89
C SER A 51 -1.24 12.68 5.60
N VAL A 52 -1.52 11.38 5.60
CA VAL A 52 -0.50 10.35 5.33
C VAL A 52 0.00 10.38 3.89
N VAL A 53 -0.80 10.86 2.96
CA VAL A 53 -0.41 10.99 1.55
C VAL A 53 -0.61 12.40 1.04
N THR A 54 0.19 12.78 0.06
CA THR A 54 -0.01 13.99 -0.71
C THR A 54 -0.70 13.63 -2.01
N LEU A 55 -1.85 14.24 -2.27
CA LEU A 55 -2.64 14.01 -3.48
C LEU A 55 -2.46 15.15 -4.47
N LYS A 56 -2.44 14.80 -5.76
CA LYS A 56 -2.43 15.76 -6.85
C LYS A 56 -3.54 15.41 -7.85
N PRO A 57 -4.44 16.37 -8.17
CA PRO A 57 -5.41 16.16 -9.24
C PRO A 57 -4.71 16.02 -10.58
N MET A 58 -5.06 15.02 -11.36
CA MET A 58 -4.55 14.87 -12.71
C MET A 58 -5.48 14.04 -13.58
N HIS A 59 -5.34 14.17 -14.88
CA HIS A 59 -6.04 13.31 -15.80
C HIS A 59 -5.38 11.92 -15.82
N VAL A 60 -6.18 10.88 -15.67
CA VAL A 60 -5.72 9.50 -15.64
C VAL A 60 -6.48 8.68 -16.66
N ASP A 61 -5.75 7.99 -17.53
CA ASP A 61 -6.28 7.06 -18.51
C ASP A 61 -5.69 5.67 -18.33
N ILE A 62 -6.49 4.68 -18.64
CA ILE A 62 -6.00 3.30 -18.75
C ILE A 62 -5.81 2.96 -20.22
N ASP A 63 -4.62 2.47 -20.57
CA ASP A 63 -4.34 2.04 -21.93
C ASP A 63 -5.06 0.73 -22.24
N ILE A 64 -6.02 0.77 -23.15
CA ILE A 64 -6.80 -0.39 -23.57
C ILE A 64 -6.59 -0.71 -25.07
N ARG A 65 -5.59 -0.11 -25.71
CA ARG A 65 -5.38 -0.23 -27.16
C ARG A 65 -4.02 -0.81 -27.54
N SER A 66 -2.99 -0.50 -26.74
CA SER A 66 -1.64 -0.95 -27.03
C SER A 66 -1.46 -2.41 -26.66
N VAL A 67 -0.81 -3.16 -27.55
CA VAL A 67 -0.47 -4.57 -27.27
C VAL A 67 0.57 -4.67 -26.15
N GLN A 68 1.52 -3.75 -26.10
CA GLN A 68 2.63 -3.80 -25.14
C GLN A 68 2.31 -3.22 -23.77
N SER A 69 1.40 -2.25 -23.73
CA SER A 69 1.07 -1.53 -22.49
C SER A 69 -0.41 -1.60 -22.10
N TYR A 70 -1.11 -2.62 -22.58
CA TYR A 70 -2.50 -2.84 -22.22
C TYR A 70 -2.68 -2.94 -20.70
N GLY A 71 -3.60 -2.15 -20.15
CA GLY A 71 -3.83 -2.08 -18.71
C GLY A 71 -2.95 -1.08 -17.96
N ARG A 72 -2.03 -0.42 -18.65
CA ARG A 72 -1.17 0.59 -18.02
C ARG A 72 -1.98 1.82 -17.60
N THR A 73 -1.71 2.31 -16.40
CA THR A 73 -2.23 3.59 -15.91
C THR A 73 -1.34 4.71 -16.39
N ASN A 74 -1.90 5.64 -17.15
CA ASN A 74 -1.20 6.84 -17.65
C ASN A 74 -1.70 8.05 -16.88
N CYS A 75 -0.80 8.70 -16.15
CA CYS A 75 -1.09 9.87 -15.35
C CYS A 75 -0.47 11.11 -15.98
N ASP A 76 -1.28 12.11 -16.31
CA ASP A 76 -0.79 13.39 -16.85
C ASP A 76 -0.32 14.29 -15.71
N PHE A 77 0.86 13.99 -15.20
CA PHE A 77 1.42 14.64 -14.03
C PHE A 77 1.60 16.15 -14.20
N PHE A 78 2.02 16.58 -15.39
CA PHE A 78 2.31 17.97 -15.67
C PHE A 78 1.17 18.72 -16.35
N GLY A 79 0.06 18.05 -16.66
CA GLY A 79 -1.08 18.66 -17.32
C GLY A 79 -0.86 18.99 -18.78
N TYR A 80 0.13 18.41 -19.44
CA TYR A 80 0.46 18.69 -20.83
C TYR A 80 -0.61 18.25 -21.82
N GLY A 81 -1.44 17.29 -21.44
CA GLY A 81 -2.55 16.83 -22.27
C GLY A 81 -3.71 17.81 -22.36
N GLY A 82 -3.76 18.80 -21.48
CA GLY A 82 -4.81 19.83 -21.48
C GLY A 82 -6.21 19.32 -21.12
N GLN A 83 -6.32 18.11 -20.58
CA GLN A 83 -7.59 17.50 -20.18
C GLN A 83 -7.89 17.78 -18.71
N GLU A 84 -9.17 17.84 -18.38
CA GLU A 84 -9.59 18.01 -16.98
C GLU A 84 -9.14 16.84 -16.13
N PRO A 85 -8.75 17.08 -14.87
CA PRO A 85 -8.41 16.02 -13.94
C PRO A 85 -9.58 15.06 -13.73
N THR A 86 -9.27 13.77 -13.73
CA THR A 86 -10.26 12.70 -13.50
C THR A 86 -10.05 11.99 -12.18
N ALA A 87 -8.91 12.18 -11.52
CA ALA A 87 -8.58 11.51 -10.26
C ALA A 87 -7.63 12.36 -9.42
N ASN A 88 -7.63 12.11 -8.12
CA ASN A 88 -6.59 12.57 -7.20
C ASN A 88 -5.60 11.43 -7.01
N VAL A 89 -4.37 11.65 -7.45
CA VAL A 89 -3.32 10.63 -7.43
C VAL A 89 -2.35 10.89 -6.29
N ALA A 90 -2.07 9.86 -5.50
CA ALA A 90 -1.08 9.96 -4.45
C ALA A 90 0.32 10.07 -5.07
N ILE A 91 1.02 11.14 -4.78
CA ILE A 91 2.35 11.42 -5.33
C ILE A 91 3.46 11.34 -4.30
N ASP A 92 3.12 11.31 -3.04
CA ASP A 92 4.07 11.21 -1.93
C ASP A 92 3.38 10.62 -0.71
N ILE A 93 4.16 10.03 0.18
CA ILE A 93 3.70 9.42 1.41
C ILE A 93 4.57 9.85 2.58
N ASP A 94 3.93 10.14 3.72
CA ASP A 94 4.63 10.25 5.00
C ASP A 94 4.77 8.85 5.60
N ALA A 95 5.90 8.23 5.34
CA ALA A 95 6.16 6.85 5.74
C ALA A 95 6.09 6.68 7.27
N ALA A 96 6.57 7.65 8.04
CA ALA A 96 6.52 7.58 9.49
C ALA A 96 5.09 7.53 10.00
N LYS A 97 4.20 8.38 9.51
CA LYS A 97 2.79 8.33 9.85
C LYS A 97 2.13 7.03 9.42
N PHE A 98 2.45 6.54 8.24
CA PHE A 98 1.93 5.27 7.75
C PHE A 98 2.27 4.13 8.70
N TRP A 99 3.54 4.01 9.07
CA TRP A 99 3.99 2.94 9.98
C TRP A 99 3.40 3.07 11.37
N ASP A 100 3.22 4.28 11.88
CA ASP A 100 2.54 4.51 13.16
C ASP A 100 1.09 3.98 13.14
N ILE A 101 0.39 4.19 12.03
CA ILE A 101 -0.97 3.68 11.86
C ILE A 101 -0.98 2.14 11.81
N VAL A 102 -0.05 1.54 11.06
CA VAL A 102 0.07 0.08 10.97
C VAL A 102 0.39 -0.53 12.33
N GLU A 103 1.37 0.02 13.05
CA GLU A 103 1.73 -0.44 14.39
C GLU A 103 0.56 -0.35 15.36
N ALA A 104 -0.16 0.76 15.36
CA ALA A 104 -1.32 0.95 16.23
C ALA A 104 -2.41 -0.11 15.94
N GLY A 105 -2.63 -0.43 14.68
CA GLY A 105 -3.57 -1.48 14.28
C GLY A 105 -3.15 -2.86 14.76
N LEU A 106 -1.89 -3.22 14.54
CA LEU A 106 -1.34 -4.51 14.98
C LEU A 106 -1.37 -4.63 16.51
N LYS A 107 -1.06 -3.55 17.21
CA LYS A 107 -1.10 -3.52 18.68
C LYS A 107 -2.51 -3.76 19.20
N ARG A 108 -3.52 -3.19 18.59
CA ARG A 108 -4.92 -3.45 18.95
C ARG A 108 -5.28 -4.92 18.80
N TYR A 109 -4.83 -5.57 17.75
CA TYR A 109 -5.04 -7.01 17.57
C TYR A 109 -4.34 -7.84 18.63
N SER A 110 -3.18 -7.42 19.07
CA SER A 110 -2.43 -8.13 20.11
C SER A 110 -3.06 -7.98 21.49
N GLU A 111 -3.73 -6.87 21.76
CA GLU A 111 -4.35 -6.55 23.04
C GLU A 111 -5.80 -7.06 23.15
N ALA A 112 -6.45 -7.30 22.02
CA ALA A 112 -7.81 -7.82 21.98
C ALA A 112 -7.86 -9.33 22.30
#